data_5f99adce35db6421cb8c5f10f630840d
#
_entry.id   5f99adce35db6421cb8c5f10f630840d
#
_cell.length_a   1.000
_cell.length_b   1.000
_cell.length_c   1.000
_cell.angle_alpha   90.00
_cell.angle_beta   90.00
_cell.angle_gamma   90.00
#
_symmetry.space_group_name_H-M   'P 1'
#
loop_
_entity.id
_entity.type
_entity.pdbx_description
1 polymer ?
#
loop_
_entity_poly.entity_id
_entity_poly.type
_entity_poly.pdbx_seq_one_letter_code
_entity_poly.pdbx_strand_id
1 'polypeptide(L)'
;SWISVIVSSLVFGFVHLLNPEGTIVGAIYISIEAGLLLAAAYLITRRLWIGMGLHMAWNYTLSAIFSGIVSGGVGDPGLIKSSMEGQELLTGGSFGLESSLFALFLCTSAGVILMFIARRRGHILPPPWKR
;
A
#
# COMPACT_ATOMS: atom_id res chain seq x y z
N SER A 1 -1.22 -19.55 -0.24
CA SER A 1 -1.37 -18.11 0.12
C SER A 1 -0.24 -17.23 -0.44
N TRP A 2 1.04 -17.67 -0.40
CA TRP A 2 2.17 -16.83 -0.82
C TRP A 2 2.08 -16.35 -2.27
N ILE A 3 1.76 -17.26 -3.20
CA ILE A 3 1.58 -16.90 -4.62
C ILE A 3 0.49 -15.84 -4.78
N SER A 4 -0.65 -16.03 -4.08
CA SER A 4 -1.75 -15.06 -4.15
C SER A 4 -1.33 -13.69 -3.60
N VAL A 5 -0.57 -13.65 -2.50
CA VAL A 5 -0.02 -12.40 -1.95
C VAL A 5 0.86 -11.70 -2.99
N ILE A 6 1.83 -12.43 -3.56
CA ILE A 6 2.76 -11.85 -4.55
C ILE A 6 2.01 -11.33 -5.77
N VAL A 7 1.15 -12.16 -6.36
CA VAL A 7 0.42 -11.79 -7.58
C VAL A 7 -0.51 -10.61 -7.33
N SER A 8 -1.30 -10.64 -6.25
CA SER A 8 -2.22 -9.53 -5.94
C SER A 8 -1.47 -8.24 -5.62
N SER A 9 -0.34 -8.31 -4.92
CA SER A 9 0.50 -7.14 -4.62
C SER A 9 1.09 -6.52 -5.89
N LEU A 10 1.60 -7.34 -6.81
CA LEU A 10 2.12 -6.86 -8.09
C LEU A 10 1.00 -6.21 -8.94
N VAL A 11 -0.14 -6.90 -9.08
CA VAL A 11 -1.28 -6.34 -9.82
C VAL A 11 -1.73 -5.03 -9.20
N PHE A 12 -1.85 -4.98 -7.87
CA PHE A 12 -2.23 -3.78 -7.14
C PHE A 12 -1.27 -2.61 -7.39
N GLY A 13 0.04 -2.83 -7.27
CA GLY A 13 1.01 -1.76 -7.50
C GLY A 13 1.09 -1.32 -8.96
N PHE A 14 1.14 -2.27 -9.89
CA PHE A 14 1.31 -1.93 -11.32
C PHE A 14 0.07 -1.28 -11.96
N VAL A 15 -1.13 -1.48 -11.42
CA VAL A 15 -2.32 -0.76 -11.89
C VAL A 15 -2.19 0.75 -11.66
N HIS A 16 -1.40 1.20 -10.69
CA HIS A 16 -1.15 2.62 -10.42
C HIS A 16 -0.28 3.32 -11.48
N LEU A 17 0.33 2.57 -12.41
CA LEU A 17 0.94 3.18 -13.60
C LEU A 17 -0.08 3.85 -14.54
N LEU A 18 -1.37 3.56 -14.38
CA LEU A 18 -2.43 4.23 -15.14
C LEU A 18 -2.78 5.61 -14.58
N ASN A 19 -2.27 5.98 -13.42
CA ASN A 19 -2.48 7.30 -12.84
C ASN A 19 -1.65 8.37 -13.57
N PRO A 20 -2.07 9.65 -13.60
CA PRO A 20 -1.40 10.72 -14.33
C PRO A 20 0.10 10.87 -14.04
N GLU A 21 0.49 10.78 -12.78
CA GLU A 21 1.88 10.83 -12.30
C GLU A 21 2.41 9.44 -11.91
N GLY A 22 1.87 8.39 -12.55
CA GLY A 22 2.29 7.01 -12.31
C GLY A 22 3.76 6.78 -12.68
N THR A 23 4.56 6.27 -11.74
CA THR A 23 5.97 5.94 -11.96
C THR A 23 6.27 4.48 -11.69
N ILE A 24 7.28 3.92 -12.37
CA ILE A 24 7.71 2.53 -12.12
C ILE A 24 8.18 2.36 -10.67
N VAL A 25 8.88 3.35 -10.13
CA VAL A 25 9.35 3.32 -8.73
C VAL A 25 8.16 3.30 -7.77
N GLY A 26 7.16 4.18 -7.98
CA GLY A 26 5.93 4.21 -7.19
C GLY A 26 5.16 2.90 -7.28
N ALA A 27 5.02 2.32 -8.46
CA ALA A 27 4.36 1.03 -8.65
C ALA A 27 5.07 -0.11 -7.89
N ILE A 28 6.41 -0.14 -7.91
CA ILE A 28 7.19 -1.12 -7.14
C ILE A 28 7.01 -0.89 -5.64
N TYR A 29 7.10 0.35 -5.16
CA TYR A 29 6.94 0.69 -3.75
C TYR A 29 5.55 0.28 -3.27
N ILE A 30 4.49 0.69 -3.95
CA ILE A 30 3.10 0.30 -3.60
C ILE A 30 2.92 -1.23 -3.64
N SER A 31 3.53 -1.94 -4.59
CA SER A 31 3.47 -3.40 -4.61
C SER A 31 4.04 -4.01 -3.32
N ILE A 32 5.18 -3.49 -2.85
CA ILE A 32 5.87 -4.01 -1.67
C ILE A 32 5.13 -3.59 -0.38
N GLU A 33 4.84 -2.31 -0.22
CA GLU A 33 4.29 -1.77 1.02
C GLU A 33 2.79 -2.02 1.17
N ALA A 34 1.98 -1.42 0.30
CA ALA A 34 0.53 -1.49 0.39
C ALA A 34 0.01 -2.86 -0.05
N GLY A 35 0.56 -3.43 -1.13
CA GLY A 35 0.18 -4.77 -1.58
C GLY A 35 0.37 -5.82 -0.49
N LEU A 36 1.55 -5.85 0.16
CA LEU A 36 1.81 -6.75 1.28
C LEU A 36 0.90 -6.45 2.48
N LEU A 37 0.76 -5.18 2.87
CA LEU A 37 -0.02 -4.76 4.03
C LEU A 37 -1.49 -5.15 3.88
N LEU A 38 -2.11 -4.85 2.74
CA LEU A 38 -3.52 -5.16 2.46
C LEU A 38 -3.75 -6.68 2.36
N ALA A 39 -2.84 -7.40 1.70
CA ALA A 39 -2.92 -8.86 1.63
C ALA A 39 -2.78 -9.50 3.03
N ALA A 40 -1.88 -8.98 3.87
CA ALA A 40 -1.70 -9.46 5.24
C ALA A 40 -2.93 -9.17 6.11
N ALA A 41 -3.54 -7.99 5.98
CA ALA A 41 -4.78 -7.63 6.65
C ALA A 41 -5.93 -8.59 6.28
N TYR A 42 -6.04 -8.94 4.99
CA TYR A 42 -6.97 -9.97 4.54
C TYR A 42 -6.66 -11.34 5.17
N LEU A 43 -5.41 -11.78 5.16
CA LEU A 43 -5.02 -13.09 5.68
C LEU A 43 -5.34 -13.27 7.16
N ILE A 44 -5.19 -12.21 7.97
CA ILE A 44 -5.50 -12.27 9.40
C ILE A 44 -7.00 -12.50 9.66
N THR A 45 -7.86 -11.86 8.88
CA THR A 45 -9.30 -11.84 9.15
C THR A 45 -10.11 -12.70 8.19
N ARG A 46 -9.53 -13.07 7.05
CA ARG A 46 -10.21 -13.71 5.91
C ARG A 46 -11.41 -12.91 5.40
N ARG A 47 -11.42 -11.60 5.65
CA ARG A 47 -12.45 -10.67 5.23
C ARG A 47 -11.82 -9.48 4.52
N LEU A 48 -12.41 -9.05 3.41
CA LEU A 48 -11.92 -7.92 2.62
C LEU A 48 -12.11 -6.58 3.34
N TRP A 49 -13.06 -6.47 4.25
CA TRP A 49 -13.45 -5.22 4.90
C TRP A 49 -12.30 -4.49 5.59
N ILE A 50 -11.37 -5.22 6.22
CA ILE A 50 -10.22 -4.60 6.89
C ILE A 50 -9.24 -4.03 5.87
N GLY A 51 -8.93 -4.76 4.81
CA GLY A 51 -8.08 -4.25 3.72
C GLY A 51 -8.71 -3.04 3.03
N MET A 52 -10.01 -3.12 2.72
CA MET A 52 -10.75 -2.00 2.11
C MET A 52 -10.78 -0.77 3.03
N GLY A 53 -11.10 -0.97 4.31
CA GLY A 53 -11.15 0.12 5.29
C GLY A 53 -9.78 0.78 5.50
N LEU A 54 -8.71 -0.02 5.57
CA LEU A 54 -7.35 0.47 5.71
C LEU A 54 -6.92 1.30 4.49
N HIS A 55 -7.19 0.79 3.28
CA HIS A 55 -6.89 1.51 2.04
C HIS A 55 -7.71 2.80 1.92
N MET A 56 -9.00 2.73 2.20
CA MET A 56 -9.87 3.92 2.20
C MET A 56 -9.41 4.95 3.23
N ALA A 57 -9.09 4.53 4.46
CA ALA A 57 -8.63 5.44 5.52
C ALA A 57 -7.30 6.10 5.14
N TRP A 58 -6.40 5.36 4.53
CA TRP A 58 -5.13 5.88 4.03
C TRP A 58 -5.35 6.97 2.98
N ASN A 59 -6.08 6.67 1.91
CA ASN A 59 -6.35 7.61 0.82
C ASN A 59 -7.14 8.83 1.32
N TYR A 60 -8.15 8.62 2.16
CA TYR A 60 -8.93 9.70 2.75
C TYR A 60 -8.06 10.64 3.60
N THR A 61 -7.19 10.08 4.43
CA THR A 61 -6.30 10.87 5.29
C THR A 61 -5.33 11.70 4.45
N LEU A 62 -4.66 11.08 3.48
CA LEU A 62 -3.70 11.79 2.64
C LEU A 62 -4.36 12.87 1.79
N SER A 63 -5.44 12.55 1.06
CA SER A 63 -6.09 13.47 0.14
C SER A 63 -7.04 14.43 0.87
N ALA A 64 -8.11 13.92 1.47
CA ALA A 64 -9.19 14.75 1.99
C ALA A 64 -8.82 15.53 3.28
N ILE A 65 -7.88 15.01 4.09
CA ILE A 65 -7.43 15.75 5.28
C ILE A 65 -6.22 16.61 4.95
N PHE A 66 -5.16 16.03 4.40
CA PHE A 66 -3.87 16.70 4.26
C PHE A 66 -3.57 17.26 2.85
N SER A 67 -4.51 17.25 1.93
CA SER A 67 -4.30 17.73 0.54
C SER A 67 -3.12 17.06 -0.17
N GLY A 68 -2.76 15.85 0.25
CA GLY A 68 -1.64 15.10 -0.34
C GLY A 68 -2.00 14.43 -1.65
N ILE A 69 -1.01 14.27 -2.52
CA ILE A 69 -1.15 13.44 -3.72
C ILE A 69 -1.19 11.98 -3.29
N VAL A 70 -2.13 11.23 -3.86
CA VAL A 70 -2.31 9.80 -3.60
C VAL A 70 -1.95 9.02 -4.85
N SER A 71 -0.93 8.17 -4.74
CA SER A 71 -0.54 7.20 -5.76
C SER A 71 -0.34 7.78 -7.17
N GLY A 72 0.17 9.01 -7.27
CA GLY A 72 0.34 9.69 -8.58
C GLY A 72 -0.97 10.18 -9.19
N GLY A 73 -2.03 10.32 -8.40
CA GLY A 73 -3.28 10.94 -8.83
C GLY A 73 -3.22 12.47 -8.85
N VAL A 74 -4.35 13.09 -9.22
CA VAL A 74 -4.50 14.55 -9.13
C VAL A 74 -4.85 14.91 -7.70
N GLY A 75 -4.11 15.85 -7.09
CA GLY A 75 -4.39 16.32 -5.73
C GLY A 75 -5.57 17.29 -5.70
N ASP A 76 -6.54 17.01 -4.84
CA ASP A 76 -7.65 17.90 -4.54
C ASP A 76 -7.41 18.63 -3.19
N PRO A 77 -7.92 19.86 -3.03
CA PRO A 77 -7.82 20.55 -1.75
C PRO A 77 -8.56 19.80 -0.63
N GLY A 78 -7.81 19.42 0.40
CA GLY A 78 -8.36 18.82 1.63
C GLY A 78 -8.60 19.87 2.74
N LEU A 79 -8.85 19.38 3.94
CA LEU A 79 -9.11 20.24 5.11
C LEU A 79 -7.88 21.05 5.54
N ILE A 80 -6.71 20.48 5.42
CA ILE A 80 -5.42 21.06 5.80
C ILE A 80 -4.55 21.13 4.56
N LYS A 81 -4.15 22.35 4.18
CA LYS A 81 -3.18 22.51 3.10
C LYS A 81 -1.79 22.15 3.61
N SER A 82 -1.24 21.06 3.12
CA SER A 82 0.13 20.66 3.40
C SER A 82 1.00 20.77 2.16
N SER A 83 2.29 21.03 2.36
CA SER A 83 3.32 20.93 1.34
C SER A 83 4.45 20.05 1.85
N MET A 84 5.02 19.24 0.97
CA MET A 84 6.20 18.45 1.29
C MET A 84 7.34 18.93 0.42
N GLU A 85 8.41 19.38 1.06
CA GLU A 85 9.63 19.85 0.40
C GLU A 85 10.80 18.99 0.81
N GLY A 86 11.71 18.71 -0.12
CA GLY A 86 12.92 17.95 0.14
C GLY A 86 13.25 16.95 -0.96
N GLN A 87 14.11 16.00 -0.64
CA GLN A 87 14.52 14.97 -1.58
C GLN A 87 13.35 14.05 -1.94
N GLU A 88 13.18 13.73 -3.21
CA GLU A 88 12.12 12.84 -3.70
C GLU A 88 12.08 11.48 -2.98
N LEU A 89 13.24 10.96 -2.60
CA LEU A 89 13.35 9.71 -1.86
C LEU A 89 12.61 9.74 -0.50
N LEU A 90 12.47 10.92 0.10
CA LEU A 90 11.80 11.12 1.39
C LEU A 90 10.38 11.63 1.25
N THR A 91 10.10 12.40 0.19
CA THR A 91 8.80 13.04 -0.04
C THR A 91 7.89 12.22 -0.97
N GLY A 92 8.49 11.35 -1.80
CA GLY A 92 7.81 10.59 -2.84
C GLY A 92 7.61 11.34 -4.16
N GLY A 93 8.09 12.60 -4.25
CA GLY A 93 8.01 13.40 -5.48
C GLY A 93 6.60 13.63 -5.98
N SER A 94 6.41 13.59 -7.30
CA SER A 94 5.11 13.78 -7.95
C SER A 94 4.14 12.61 -7.72
N PHE A 95 4.64 11.43 -7.38
CA PHE A 95 3.80 10.28 -7.07
C PHE A 95 3.10 10.42 -5.70
N GLY A 96 3.69 11.18 -4.78
CA GLY A 96 3.20 11.38 -3.43
C GLY A 96 3.92 10.52 -2.39
N LEU A 97 3.54 10.71 -1.12
CA LEU A 97 4.20 10.11 0.05
C LEU A 97 4.38 8.58 -0.04
N GLU A 98 3.53 7.92 -0.76
CA GLU A 98 3.56 6.46 -0.98
C GLU A 98 4.79 5.99 -1.77
N SER A 99 5.48 6.89 -2.51
CA SER A 99 6.77 6.60 -3.14
C SER A 99 7.96 7.02 -2.28
N SER A 100 7.77 7.20 -0.98
CA SER A 100 8.82 7.58 -0.05
C SER A 100 9.39 6.38 0.71
N LEU A 101 10.65 6.50 1.16
CA LEU A 101 11.26 5.49 2.04
C LEU A 101 10.53 5.36 3.39
N PHE A 102 9.88 6.43 3.88
CA PHE A 102 9.13 6.37 5.12
C PHE A 102 7.89 5.46 4.98
N ALA A 103 7.10 5.67 3.94
CA ALA A 103 5.94 4.83 3.66
C ALA A 103 6.38 3.38 3.41
N LEU A 104 7.40 3.18 2.57
CA LEU A 104 7.95 1.86 2.28
C LEU A 104 8.35 1.13 3.57
N PHE A 105 9.10 1.77 4.46
CA PHE A 105 9.55 1.15 5.71
C PHE A 105 8.38 0.86 6.66
N LEU A 106 7.52 1.85 6.93
CA LEU A 106 6.44 1.71 7.91
C LEU A 106 5.39 0.70 7.45
N CYS A 107 4.90 0.82 6.21
CA CYS A 107 3.86 -0.07 5.69
C CYS A 107 4.36 -1.50 5.48
N THR A 108 5.60 -1.66 4.98
CA THR A 108 6.22 -2.99 4.86
C THR A 108 6.43 -3.63 6.23
N SER A 109 6.91 -2.88 7.22
CA SER A 109 7.08 -3.40 8.58
C SER A 109 5.75 -3.85 9.18
N ALA A 110 4.70 -3.04 9.06
CA ALA A 110 3.36 -3.40 9.49
C ALA A 110 2.85 -4.66 8.74
N GLY A 111 3.01 -4.72 7.43
CA GLY A 111 2.66 -5.89 6.61
C GLY A 111 3.37 -7.16 7.06
N VAL A 112 4.68 -7.10 7.32
CA VAL A 112 5.48 -8.22 7.81
C VAL A 112 4.99 -8.69 9.18
N ILE A 113 4.70 -7.77 10.11
CA ILE A 113 4.15 -8.10 11.43
C ILE A 113 2.81 -8.83 11.27
N LEU A 114 1.92 -8.31 10.44
CA LEU A 114 0.62 -8.93 10.20
C LEU A 114 0.77 -10.32 9.54
N MET A 115 1.70 -10.48 8.59
CA MET A 115 2.01 -11.78 7.98
C MET A 115 2.52 -12.79 9.02
N PHE A 116 3.37 -12.35 9.94
CA PHE A 116 3.84 -13.20 11.02
C PHE A 116 2.70 -13.66 11.93
N ILE A 117 1.79 -12.74 12.29
CA ILE A 117 0.59 -13.08 13.08
C ILE A 117 -0.32 -14.05 12.31
N ALA A 118 -0.56 -13.80 11.01
CA ALA A 118 -1.36 -14.67 10.16
C ALA A 118 -0.76 -16.08 10.09
N ARG A 119 0.58 -16.18 9.98
CA ARG A 119 1.28 -17.46 10.01
C ARG A 119 1.10 -18.19 11.34
N ARG A 120 1.25 -17.49 12.48
CA ARG A 120 1.05 -18.07 13.82
C ARG A 120 -0.38 -18.55 14.03
N ARG A 121 -1.36 -17.90 13.42
CA ARG A 121 -2.78 -18.32 13.46
C ARG A 121 -3.14 -19.45 12.51
N GLY A 122 -2.17 -19.97 11.73
CA GLY A 122 -2.43 -21.01 10.73
C GLY A 122 -3.21 -20.54 9.49
N HIS A 123 -3.31 -19.24 9.27
CA HIS A 123 -4.07 -18.67 8.14
C HIS A 123 -3.32 -18.72 6.80
N ILE A 124 -2.03 -19.07 6.82
CA ILE A 124 -1.23 -19.24 5.60
C ILE A 124 -1.35 -20.67 5.12
N LEU A 125 -2.15 -20.87 4.08
CA LEU A 125 -2.42 -22.18 3.51
C LEU A 125 -1.31 -22.59 2.52
N PRO A 126 -0.95 -23.89 2.48
CA PRO A 126 -0.04 -24.43 1.46
C PRO A 126 -0.64 -24.27 0.06
N PRO A 127 0.18 -24.34 -0.99
CA PRO A 127 -0.30 -24.29 -2.36
C PRO A 127 -1.20 -25.50 -2.67
N PRO A 128 -2.13 -25.38 -3.65
CA PRO A 128 -3.11 -26.43 -3.96
C PRO A 128 -2.50 -27.80 -4.29
N TRP A 129 -1.32 -27.80 -4.92
CA TRP A 129 -0.61 -29.05 -5.29
C TRP A 129 0.14 -29.73 -4.13
N LYS A 130 0.07 -29.16 -2.94
CA LYS A 130 0.64 -29.74 -1.69
C LYS A 130 -0.44 -30.08 -0.65
N ARG A 131 -1.70 -30.08 -1.07
CA ARG A 131 -2.84 -30.46 -0.22
C ARG A 131 -3.24 -31.90 -0.43
#